data_3e681f2e06c493df82ad6aa044f16f51
#
_entry.id   3e681f2e06c493df82ad6aa044f16f51
#
_cell.length_a   1.000
_cell.length_b   1.000
_cell.length_c   1.000
_cell.angle_alpha   90.00
_cell.angle_beta   90.00
_cell.angle_gamma   90.00
#
_symmetry.space_group_name_H-M   'P 1'
#
loop_
_entity.id
_entity.type
_entity.pdbx_description
1 polymer ?
#
loop_
_entity_poly.entity_id
_entity_poly.type
_entity_poly.pdbx_seq_one_letter_code
_entity_poly.pdbx_strand_id
1 'polypeptide(L)'
;MFKRIIFLTFTLFISACGNVPITSGINEGPELGIDGKDSIIRVIASRPQPGMSQEQIVNGFLNASASSDNDFAIARDYLVPDKKDNWNPSTSIEVYEGQAQIQVVKEGEVSFTAALNSTIDEESRINISEPDEQLQKKFTLIRVNDEWRIDLDFDGLIISKTDLNRSFSIYPIWFVDPTSSYLVPENVILPKSVSANATRLMQLLLNGPSKNFNSSVVTGFPEGSALGIDSVPISNGVATVTLNEAVLKAENKNREILSAQIVKTLTRIPGVSSIQIKVGTQNLNVPNTSLIQNASTWEKYYSDAFRENNPYLISNQKVYQLVDDKLVDIPRSEINSLNWSFGTSNRQENLYALVNPEKTQLNVFDYRNNSLKKYAYQIGLFKNPVIDVFDYIWFISDGQIQVQKDGKILNVDLAKFDEVNVIEVIPAPDGVRILLIVRTVYGTELRIGNVIRKDQVRLVGSEMCIRDRNCIWNRIANRKCN
;
A
#
# COMPACT_ATOMS: atom_id res chain seq x y z
N MET A 1 42.94 -42.35 -52.28
CA MET A 1 42.40 -42.82 -51.01
C MET A 1 42.20 -41.66 -49.96
N PHE A 2 43.05 -40.64 -49.97
CA PHE A 2 42.98 -39.51 -49.02
C PHE A 2 41.79 -38.55 -49.20
N LYS A 3 41.25 -38.38 -50.39
CA LYS A 3 40.12 -37.49 -50.66
C LYS A 3 38.73 -38.00 -50.22
N ARG A 4 38.61 -39.32 -49.96
CA ARG A 4 37.33 -39.89 -49.47
C ARG A 4 37.23 -39.91 -47.94
N ILE A 5 38.33 -39.76 -47.20
CA ILE A 5 38.38 -39.75 -45.76
C ILE A 5 38.01 -38.34 -45.25
N ILE A 6 38.42 -37.30 -46.00
CA ILE A 6 38.07 -35.89 -45.65
C ILE A 6 36.58 -35.61 -45.81
N PHE A 7 35.87 -36.26 -46.70
CA PHE A 7 34.43 -36.09 -46.91
C PHE A 7 33.60 -36.84 -45.87
N LEU A 8 34.11 -37.86 -45.25
CA LEU A 8 33.44 -38.69 -44.26
C LEU A 8 33.57 -38.03 -42.85
N THR A 9 34.64 -37.24 -42.61
CA THR A 9 34.82 -36.52 -41.34
C THR A 9 34.04 -35.18 -41.28
N PHE A 10 33.64 -34.63 -42.45
CA PHE A 10 32.85 -33.37 -42.48
C PHE A 10 31.34 -33.61 -42.32
N THR A 11 30.86 -34.83 -42.56
CA THR A 11 29.44 -35.20 -42.38
C THR A 11 29.08 -35.60 -40.94
N LEU A 12 30.06 -35.73 -40.03
CA LEU A 12 29.80 -36.07 -38.62
C LEU A 12 29.61 -34.83 -37.70
N PHE A 13 29.75 -33.62 -38.23
CA PHE A 13 29.59 -32.38 -37.42
C PHE A 13 28.25 -31.64 -37.58
N ILE A 14 27.26 -32.20 -38.33
CA ILE A 14 25.99 -31.54 -38.60
C ILE A 14 24.80 -32.15 -37.82
N SER A 15 25.03 -33.07 -36.89
CA SER A 15 23.96 -33.69 -36.11
C SER A 15 23.96 -33.29 -34.61
N ALA A 16 24.43 -32.09 -34.29
CA ALA A 16 24.30 -31.50 -32.96
C ALA A 16 23.38 -30.29 -33.01
N CYS A 17 22.16 -30.44 -33.56
CA CYS A 17 21.05 -29.51 -33.29
C CYS A 17 20.23 -30.10 -32.14
N GLY A 18 20.40 -29.45 -31.00
CA GLY A 18 19.94 -29.84 -29.73
C GLY A 18 18.45 -30.06 -29.60
N ASN A 19 18.07 -31.08 -28.90
CA ASN A 19 16.83 -31.15 -28.18
C ASN A 19 16.83 -30.00 -27.14
N VAL A 20 16.18 -28.92 -27.45
CA VAL A 20 15.71 -27.97 -26.42
C VAL A 20 14.55 -28.71 -25.75
N PRO A 21 14.63 -29.03 -24.45
CA PRO A 21 13.49 -29.62 -23.76
C PRO A 21 12.39 -28.55 -23.72
N ILE A 22 11.25 -28.83 -24.37
CA ILE A 22 10.05 -27.99 -24.41
C ILE A 22 9.28 -28.06 -23.06
N THR A 23 9.78 -28.83 -22.12
CA THR A 23 9.30 -28.84 -20.75
C THR A 23 10.37 -28.26 -19.85
N SER A 24 10.45 -26.95 -19.76
CA SER A 24 10.93 -26.32 -18.54
C SER A 24 9.87 -26.58 -17.49
N GLY A 25 10.03 -27.65 -16.70
CA GLY A 25 9.37 -27.70 -15.42
C GLY A 25 9.64 -26.35 -14.75
N ILE A 26 8.60 -25.71 -14.24
CA ILE A 26 8.75 -24.62 -13.29
C ILE A 26 9.58 -25.25 -12.17
N ASN A 27 10.89 -25.02 -12.18
CA ASN A 27 11.67 -25.20 -10.99
C ASN A 27 11.11 -24.15 -10.04
N GLU A 28 10.33 -24.56 -9.08
CA GLU A 28 10.16 -23.80 -7.85
C GLU A 28 11.59 -23.47 -7.43
N GLY A 29 11.94 -22.20 -7.58
CA GLY A 29 13.17 -21.69 -6.98
C GLY A 29 13.14 -22.10 -5.51
N PRO A 30 14.30 -22.30 -4.86
CA PRO A 30 14.32 -22.57 -3.44
C PRO A 30 13.38 -21.55 -2.81
N GLU A 31 12.40 -22.02 -2.01
CA GLU A 31 11.66 -21.15 -1.13
C GLU A 31 12.69 -20.16 -0.60
N LEU A 32 12.48 -18.88 -0.87
CA LEU A 32 13.20 -17.84 -0.17
C LEU A 32 12.74 -18.03 1.27
N GLY A 33 13.41 -18.95 1.96
CA GLY A 33 13.32 -19.05 3.38
C GLY A 33 13.54 -17.63 3.85
N ILE A 34 12.57 -17.11 4.57
CA ILE A 34 12.70 -15.90 5.35
C ILE A 34 13.67 -16.28 6.48
N ASP A 35 14.88 -16.65 6.11
CA ASP A 35 16.03 -16.58 7.00
C ASP A 35 16.24 -15.09 7.21
N GLY A 36 15.74 -14.61 8.36
CA GLY A 36 15.78 -13.23 8.82
C GLY A 36 17.19 -12.66 9.03
N LYS A 37 18.00 -12.78 8.00
CA LYS A 37 19.23 -12.04 7.77
C LYS A 37 19.08 -11.24 6.49
N ASP A 38 18.06 -10.37 6.45
CA ASP A 38 18.24 -9.13 5.72
C ASP A 38 19.52 -8.53 6.30
N SER A 39 20.59 -8.60 5.54
CA SER A 39 21.80 -7.88 5.86
C SER A 39 21.39 -6.41 5.88
N ILE A 40 21.12 -5.90 7.08
CA ILE A 40 20.84 -4.47 7.29
C ILE A 40 22.09 -3.77 6.77
N ILE A 41 22.00 -3.24 5.56
CA ILE A 41 23.06 -2.37 5.01
C ILE A 41 22.95 -1.09 5.83
N ARG A 42 23.67 -1.04 6.95
CA ARG A 42 23.73 0.16 7.77
C ARG A 42 24.40 1.25 6.97
N VAL A 43 23.76 2.38 6.88
CA VAL A 43 24.43 3.63 6.48
C VAL A 43 25.44 3.94 7.58
N ILE A 44 26.72 3.76 7.30
CA ILE A 44 27.76 4.15 8.23
C ILE A 44 27.92 5.66 8.11
N ALA A 45 27.20 6.38 8.96
CA ALA A 45 27.34 7.80 9.07
C ALA A 45 28.73 8.15 9.66
N SER A 46 29.40 9.15 9.11
CA SER A 46 30.68 9.68 9.62
C SER A 46 30.43 10.95 10.41
N ARG A 47 31.16 11.15 11.49
CA ARG A 47 31.16 12.40 12.25
C ARG A 47 31.87 13.51 11.48
N PRO A 48 31.56 14.80 11.76
CA PRO A 48 32.29 15.91 11.15
C PRO A 48 33.81 15.81 11.45
N GLN A 49 34.60 16.02 10.43
CA GLN A 49 36.07 15.99 10.53
C GLN A 49 36.62 17.41 10.54
N PRO A 50 37.78 17.65 11.18
CA PRO A 50 38.44 18.96 11.15
C PRO A 50 38.71 19.43 9.72
N GLY A 51 38.44 20.72 9.45
CA GLY A 51 38.76 21.36 8.17
C GLY A 51 37.72 21.10 7.06
N MET A 52 36.58 20.46 7.35
CA MET A 52 35.49 20.26 6.37
C MET A 52 34.98 21.62 5.86
N SER A 53 34.72 21.71 4.53
CA SER A 53 34.06 22.86 3.92
C SER A 53 32.61 22.95 4.31
N GLN A 54 31.94 24.09 4.06
CA GLN A 54 30.54 24.30 4.33
C GLN A 54 29.66 23.28 3.61
N GLU A 55 29.95 23.00 2.33
CA GLU A 55 29.22 21.97 1.54
C GLU A 55 29.44 20.58 2.12
N GLN A 56 30.64 20.25 2.56
CA GLN A 56 30.94 18.95 3.17
C GLN A 56 30.20 18.76 4.49
N ILE A 57 30.03 19.82 5.29
CA ILE A 57 29.27 19.78 6.54
C ILE A 57 27.77 19.51 6.25
N VAL A 58 27.16 20.25 5.30
CA VAL A 58 25.76 20.04 4.93
C VAL A 58 25.55 18.63 4.35
N ASN A 59 26.42 18.19 3.44
CA ASN A 59 26.34 16.84 2.86
C ASN A 59 26.52 15.75 3.93
N GLY A 60 27.47 15.95 4.86
CA GLY A 60 27.69 15.05 5.99
C GLY A 60 26.47 14.94 6.92
N PHE A 61 25.79 16.08 7.21
CA PHE A 61 24.56 16.12 7.97
C PHE A 61 23.43 15.34 7.29
N LEU A 62 23.21 15.58 5.99
CA LEU A 62 22.18 14.88 5.22
C LEU A 62 22.44 13.36 5.19
N ASN A 63 23.66 12.94 4.95
CA ASN A 63 24.04 11.53 4.98
C ASN A 63 23.86 10.91 6.37
N ALA A 64 24.21 11.64 7.44
CA ALA A 64 24.04 11.17 8.81
C ALA A 64 22.57 11.11 9.23
N SER A 65 21.71 11.95 8.66
CA SER A 65 20.27 11.96 8.89
C SER A 65 19.56 10.70 8.34
N ALA A 66 20.22 9.92 7.47
CA ALA A 66 19.72 8.62 7.01
C ALA A 66 19.95 7.47 8.01
N SER A 67 20.71 7.71 9.11
CA SER A 67 20.97 6.72 10.17
C SER A 67 20.24 7.11 11.45
N SER A 68 19.28 6.30 11.86
CA SER A 68 18.50 6.49 13.10
C SER A 68 19.23 5.97 14.36
N ASP A 69 20.47 5.50 14.25
CA ASP A 69 21.23 4.95 15.37
C ASP A 69 21.44 5.98 16.49
N ASN A 70 21.18 5.57 17.72
CA ASN A 70 21.33 6.40 18.93
C ASN A 70 20.67 7.79 18.81
N ASP A 71 19.42 7.83 18.35
CA ASP A 71 18.67 9.07 18.18
C ASP A 71 19.39 10.10 17.30
N PHE A 72 19.88 9.66 16.14
CA PHE A 72 20.59 10.50 15.18
C PHE A 72 21.85 11.18 15.73
N ALA A 73 22.53 10.56 16.71
CA ALA A 73 23.67 11.14 17.42
C ALA A 73 24.74 11.71 16.50
N ILE A 74 25.01 11.04 15.35
CA ILE A 74 26.02 11.50 14.39
C ILE A 74 25.52 12.73 13.62
N ALA A 75 24.25 12.79 13.23
CA ALA A 75 23.68 13.99 12.60
C ALA A 75 23.71 15.20 13.54
N ARG A 76 23.40 14.97 14.82
CA ARG A 76 23.47 16.00 15.88
C ARG A 76 24.87 16.60 16.04
N ASP A 77 25.95 15.85 15.76
CA ASP A 77 27.32 16.36 15.85
C ASP A 77 27.67 17.40 14.77
N TYR A 78 26.87 17.50 13.69
CA TYR A 78 27.01 18.53 12.66
C TYR A 78 26.35 19.86 13.06
N LEU A 79 25.49 19.86 14.09
CA LEU A 79 24.73 21.02 14.54
C LEU A 79 25.53 21.84 15.57
N VAL A 80 25.15 23.11 15.71
CA VAL A 80 25.64 23.95 16.82
C VAL A 80 25.16 23.38 18.16
N PRO A 81 25.86 23.64 19.29
CA PRO A 81 25.50 23.03 20.58
C PRO A 81 24.04 23.21 20.99
N ASP A 82 23.48 24.41 20.82
CA ASP A 82 22.09 24.72 21.17
C ASP A 82 21.09 23.92 20.34
N LYS A 83 21.35 23.73 19.04
CA LYS A 83 20.48 22.95 18.14
C LYS A 83 20.65 21.45 18.30
N LYS A 84 21.83 20.99 18.69
CA LYS A 84 22.14 19.58 18.93
C LYS A 84 21.14 18.93 19.89
N ASP A 85 20.77 19.61 20.97
CA ASP A 85 19.89 19.09 22.01
C ASP A 85 18.40 19.32 21.70
N ASN A 86 18.07 20.40 20.97
CA ASN A 86 16.70 20.83 20.73
C ASN A 86 16.12 20.36 19.39
N TRP A 87 16.93 19.95 18.42
CA TRP A 87 16.44 19.46 17.12
C TRP A 87 15.61 18.18 17.26
N ASN A 88 14.39 18.20 16.71
CA ASN A 88 13.48 17.06 16.69
C ASN A 88 13.41 16.42 15.28
N PRO A 89 14.10 15.31 15.04
CA PRO A 89 14.08 14.60 13.75
C PRO A 89 12.76 13.90 13.44
N SER A 90 11.84 13.75 14.42
CA SER A 90 10.62 12.95 14.29
C SER A 90 9.40 13.74 13.83
N THR A 91 9.50 15.05 13.59
CA THR A 91 8.37 15.89 13.18
C THR A 91 7.93 15.62 11.76
N SER A 92 8.89 15.39 10.84
CA SER A 92 8.61 15.12 9.44
C SER A 92 9.85 14.54 8.74
N ILE A 93 9.62 13.93 7.57
CA ILE A 93 10.73 13.55 6.67
C ILE A 93 10.39 14.08 5.29
N GLU A 94 11.24 14.90 4.73
CA GLU A 94 11.19 15.34 3.35
C GLU A 94 12.09 14.42 2.50
N VAL A 95 11.48 13.72 1.55
CA VAL A 95 12.17 12.72 0.72
C VAL A 95 12.43 13.29 -0.66
N TYR A 96 13.70 13.41 -1.04
CA TYR A 96 14.06 13.87 -2.37
C TYR A 96 14.48 12.72 -3.29
N GLU A 97 14.36 12.94 -4.61
CA GLU A 97 14.77 12.00 -5.65
C GLU A 97 15.79 12.64 -6.61
N GLY A 98 16.68 11.81 -7.14
CA GLY A 98 17.73 12.27 -8.05
C GLY A 98 18.93 12.91 -7.34
N GLN A 99 19.67 13.76 -8.06
CA GLN A 99 20.84 14.45 -7.52
C GLN A 99 20.43 15.76 -6.87
N ALA A 100 20.82 15.94 -5.61
CA ALA A 100 20.70 17.21 -4.92
C ALA A 100 21.81 18.19 -5.36
N GLN A 101 21.44 19.46 -5.48
CA GLN A 101 22.38 20.55 -5.68
C GLN A 101 22.64 21.23 -4.34
N ILE A 102 23.90 21.20 -3.90
CA ILE A 102 24.37 21.85 -2.67
C ILE A 102 25.38 22.91 -3.08
N GLN A 103 25.11 24.17 -2.78
CA GLN A 103 25.93 25.29 -3.24
C GLN A 103 26.13 26.32 -2.13
N VAL A 104 27.36 26.78 -1.94
CA VAL A 104 27.66 27.95 -1.08
C VAL A 104 27.14 29.20 -1.79
N VAL A 105 26.16 29.87 -1.21
CA VAL A 105 25.59 31.13 -1.72
C VAL A 105 26.47 32.29 -1.29
N LYS A 106 26.94 32.27 -0.04
CA LYS A 106 27.92 33.17 0.57
C LYS A 106 28.51 32.49 1.80
N GLU A 107 29.54 33.11 2.39
CA GLU A 107 30.10 32.57 3.64
C GLU A 107 29.03 32.45 4.72
N GLY A 108 28.93 31.25 5.31
CA GLY A 108 27.89 30.90 6.31
C GLY A 108 26.52 30.60 5.76
N GLU A 109 26.34 30.50 4.44
CA GLU A 109 25.05 30.18 3.83
C GLU A 109 25.16 29.18 2.69
N VAL A 110 24.49 28.02 2.82
CA VAL A 110 24.47 26.95 1.80
C VAL A 110 23.03 26.69 1.39
N SER A 111 22.78 26.68 0.09
CA SER A 111 21.50 26.27 -0.48
C SER A 111 21.50 24.79 -0.82
N PHE A 112 20.36 24.15 -0.60
CA PHE A 112 20.05 22.80 -1.03
C PHE A 112 18.82 22.85 -1.94
N THR A 113 18.90 22.19 -3.09
CA THR A 113 17.79 22.07 -4.03
C THR A 113 17.76 20.65 -4.60
N ALA A 114 16.59 20.01 -4.58
CA ALA A 114 16.36 18.69 -5.16
C ALA A 114 14.89 18.53 -5.57
N ALA A 115 14.57 17.56 -6.43
CA ALA A 115 13.19 17.22 -6.71
C ALA A 115 12.56 16.58 -5.48
N LEU A 116 11.42 17.09 -5.00
CA LEU A 116 10.67 16.50 -3.89
C LEU A 116 9.88 15.28 -4.39
N ASN A 117 10.08 14.13 -3.76
CA ASN A 117 9.36 12.90 -4.08
C ASN A 117 8.13 12.70 -3.18
N SER A 118 8.31 12.92 -1.88
CA SER A 118 7.26 12.71 -0.89
C SER A 118 7.63 13.37 0.44
N THR A 119 6.63 13.55 1.28
CA THR A 119 6.81 13.92 2.69
C THR A 119 6.22 12.84 3.58
N ILE A 120 6.80 12.64 4.76
CA ILE A 120 6.28 11.76 5.80
C ILE A 120 6.00 12.64 7.00
N ASP A 121 4.77 12.60 7.48
CA ASP A 121 4.32 13.45 8.60
C ASP A 121 4.73 12.86 9.97
N GLU A 122 4.42 13.58 11.05
CA GLU A 122 4.70 13.17 12.43
C GLU A 122 4.00 11.86 12.84
N GLU A 123 2.92 11.49 12.14
CA GLU A 123 2.20 10.23 12.30
C GLU A 123 2.78 9.12 11.40
N SER A 124 3.95 9.37 10.80
CA SER A 124 4.67 8.41 9.94
C SER A 124 3.92 8.02 8.66
N ARG A 125 3.00 8.87 8.18
CA ARG A 125 2.23 8.67 6.95
C ARG A 125 2.88 9.39 5.77
N ILE A 126 2.91 8.71 4.63
CA ILE A 126 3.50 9.25 3.40
C ILE A 126 2.48 10.07 2.63
N ASN A 127 2.91 11.25 2.18
CA ASN A 127 2.21 12.10 1.24
C ASN A 127 3.09 12.25 -0.01
N ILE A 128 2.60 11.82 -1.16
CA ILE A 128 3.33 11.92 -2.42
C ILE A 128 3.25 13.36 -2.92
N SER A 129 4.39 13.90 -3.32
CA SER A 129 4.48 15.27 -3.84
C SER A 129 3.98 15.37 -5.28
N GLU A 130 3.56 16.59 -5.67
CA GLU A 130 3.20 16.87 -7.06
C GLU A 130 4.41 16.71 -7.99
N PRO A 131 4.18 16.31 -9.24
CA PRO A 131 5.25 16.24 -10.23
C PRO A 131 5.96 17.60 -10.38
N ASP A 132 7.26 17.57 -10.50
CA ASP A 132 8.14 18.75 -10.65
C ASP A 132 8.23 19.67 -9.41
N GLU A 133 7.65 19.28 -8.27
CA GLU A 133 7.81 20.00 -7.01
C GLU A 133 9.28 19.95 -6.55
N GLN A 134 9.78 21.11 -6.10
CA GLN A 134 11.17 21.26 -5.69
C GLN A 134 11.27 21.46 -4.18
N LEU A 135 12.13 20.66 -3.56
CA LEU A 135 12.57 20.87 -2.20
C LEU A 135 13.70 21.89 -2.20
N GLN A 136 13.47 23.03 -1.59
CA GLN A 136 14.48 24.08 -1.43
C GLN A 136 14.70 24.35 0.06
N LYS A 137 15.92 24.24 0.51
CA LYS A 137 16.30 24.53 1.89
C LYS A 137 17.55 25.42 1.93
N LYS A 138 17.60 26.22 2.96
CA LYS A 138 18.74 27.06 3.28
C LYS A 138 19.36 26.57 4.58
N PHE A 139 20.65 26.33 4.57
CA PHE A 139 21.43 26.00 5.75
C PHE A 139 22.28 27.19 6.15
N THR A 140 22.11 27.64 7.38
CA THR A 140 22.97 28.64 8.00
C THR A 140 24.10 27.95 8.77
N LEU A 141 25.34 28.34 8.52
CA LEU A 141 26.50 27.77 9.18
C LEU A 141 27.28 28.85 9.92
N ILE A 142 27.73 28.52 11.11
CA ILE A 142 28.58 29.35 11.92
C ILE A 142 29.83 28.58 12.38
N ARG A 143 30.91 29.28 12.74
CA ARG A 143 32.09 28.66 13.27
C ARG A 143 31.98 28.45 14.78
N VAL A 144 32.18 27.20 15.19
CA VAL A 144 32.31 26.79 16.58
C VAL A 144 33.67 26.18 16.76
N ASN A 145 34.56 26.80 17.54
CA ASN A 145 35.97 26.41 17.71
C ASN A 145 36.71 26.29 16.36
N ASP A 146 36.55 27.28 15.49
CA ASP A 146 37.11 27.36 14.13
C ASP A 146 36.59 26.33 13.13
N GLU A 147 35.63 25.47 13.50
CA GLU A 147 34.99 24.47 12.66
C GLU A 147 33.59 24.88 12.28
N TRP A 148 33.13 24.59 11.04
CA TRP A 148 31.79 24.86 10.60
C TRP A 148 30.78 23.93 11.28
N ARG A 149 29.66 24.51 11.75
CA ARG A 149 28.47 23.78 12.27
C ARG A 149 27.22 24.43 11.74
N ILE A 150 26.16 23.63 11.58
CA ILE A 150 24.88 24.09 11.08
C ILE A 150 24.05 24.67 12.23
N ASP A 151 23.63 25.93 12.07
CA ASP A 151 22.60 26.55 12.88
C ASP A 151 21.24 26.29 12.21
N LEU A 152 20.67 25.11 12.50
CA LEU A 152 19.47 24.60 11.84
C LEU A 152 18.22 25.33 12.35
N ASP A 153 17.39 25.82 11.43
CA ASP A 153 16.16 26.58 11.70
C ASP A 153 14.86 25.81 11.47
N PHE A 154 14.97 24.50 11.18
CA PHE A 154 13.84 23.60 11.00
C PHE A 154 14.03 22.28 11.74
N ASP A 155 12.93 21.59 12.02
CA ASP A 155 12.88 20.23 12.53
C ASP A 155 12.66 19.22 11.41
N GLY A 156 12.77 17.91 11.73
CA GLY A 156 12.59 16.83 10.78
C GLY A 156 13.86 16.43 10.04
N LEU A 157 13.69 15.56 9.06
CA LEU A 157 14.77 14.96 8.26
C LEU A 157 14.62 15.34 6.79
N ILE A 158 15.76 15.44 6.11
CA ILE A 158 15.85 15.49 4.64
C ILE A 158 16.67 14.28 4.22
N ILE A 159 16.06 13.33 3.51
CA ILE A 159 16.73 12.10 3.09
C ILE A 159 16.47 11.78 1.63
N SER A 160 17.40 11.09 0.98
CA SER A 160 17.16 10.59 -0.38
C SER A 160 16.17 9.44 -0.38
N LYS A 161 15.43 9.26 -1.49
CA LYS A 161 14.55 8.09 -1.71
C LYS A 161 15.32 6.77 -1.59
N THR A 162 16.59 6.76 -1.99
CA THR A 162 17.48 5.61 -1.86
C THR A 162 17.74 5.28 -0.39
N ASP A 163 18.02 6.29 0.43
CA ASP A 163 18.26 6.11 1.86
C ASP A 163 16.99 5.77 2.63
N LEU A 164 15.83 6.36 2.24
CA LEU A 164 14.54 5.96 2.77
C LEU A 164 14.33 4.45 2.58
N ASN A 165 14.46 3.95 1.36
CA ASN A 165 14.27 2.53 1.05
C ASN A 165 15.25 1.62 1.79
N ARG A 166 16.47 2.10 2.07
CA ARG A 166 17.50 1.37 2.79
C ARG A 166 17.25 1.31 4.29
N SER A 167 16.87 2.43 4.89
CA SER A 167 16.83 2.61 6.36
C SER A 167 15.44 2.47 6.96
N PHE A 168 14.37 2.56 6.17
CA PHE A 168 12.98 2.51 6.62
C PHE A 168 12.22 1.35 5.99
N SER A 169 11.14 0.96 6.62
CA SER A 169 10.19 -0.05 6.13
C SER A 169 8.75 0.43 6.28
N ILE A 170 7.91 -0.08 5.39
CA ILE A 170 6.47 0.13 5.45
C ILE A 170 5.86 -0.90 6.40
N TYR A 171 5.11 -0.43 7.38
CA TYR A 171 4.35 -1.25 8.30
C TYR A 171 2.86 -0.93 8.16
N PRO A 172 2.00 -1.92 7.88
CA PRO A 172 0.56 -1.69 7.91
C PRO A 172 0.05 -1.66 9.35
N ILE A 173 -0.65 -0.60 9.73
CA ILE A 173 -1.55 -0.59 10.86
C ILE A 173 -2.96 -0.92 10.38
N TRP A 174 -3.73 -1.68 11.15
CA TRP A 174 -4.95 -2.26 10.64
C TRP A 174 -6.18 -1.67 11.33
N PHE A 175 -7.09 -1.16 10.53
CA PHE A 175 -8.43 -0.75 10.94
C PHE A 175 -9.45 -1.77 10.44
N VAL A 176 -10.73 -1.47 10.53
CA VAL A 176 -11.78 -2.37 10.04
C VAL A 176 -12.76 -1.59 9.19
N ASP A 177 -13.35 -2.23 8.20
CA ASP A 177 -14.39 -1.63 7.38
C ASP A 177 -15.64 -1.29 8.22
N PRO A 178 -16.53 -0.39 7.76
CA PRO A 178 -17.69 0.04 8.54
C PRO A 178 -18.70 -1.10 8.86
N THR A 179 -18.67 -2.22 8.13
CA THR A 179 -19.49 -3.40 8.42
C THR A 179 -18.85 -4.33 9.45
N SER A 180 -17.63 -4.05 9.86
CA SER A 180 -16.82 -4.88 10.77
C SER A 180 -16.58 -6.31 10.25
N SER A 181 -16.43 -6.45 8.96
CA SER A 181 -16.22 -7.72 8.27
C SER A 181 -14.77 -7.97 7.90
N TYR A 182 -14.02 -6.93 7.52
CA TYR A 182 -12.66 -7.05 6.99
C TYR A 182 -11.70 -6.06 7.63
N LEU A 183 -10.48 -6.52 7.89
CA LEU A 183 -9.37 -5.65 8.28
C LEU A 183 -8.82 -4.90 7.05
N VAL A 184 -8.59 -3.61 7.24
CA VAL A 184 -8.16 -2.67 6.20
C VAL A 184 -6.83 -2.05 6.61
N PRO A 185 -5.76 -2.18 5.80
CA PRO A 185 -4.46 -1.63 6.15
C PRO A 185 -4.34 -0.15 5.81
N GLU A 186 -3.73 0.61 6.71
CA GLU A 186 -3.15 1.91 6.45
C GLU A 186 -1.63 1.82 6.66
N ASN A 187 -0.86 2.24 5.68
CA ASN A 187 0.59 2.10 5.71
C ASN A 187 1.25 3.27 6.44
N VAL A 188 2.19 2.95 7.32
CA VAL A 188 3.08 3.90 7.98
C VAL A 188 4.52 3.52 7.72
N ILE A 189 5.43 4.50 7.76
CA ILE A 189 6.85 4.31 7.48
C ILE A 189 7.64 4.50 8.75
N LEU A 190 8.39 3.48 9.18
CA LEU A 190 9.23 3.51 10.39
C LEU A 190 10.64 3.02 10.08
N PRO A 191 11.65 3.46 10.85
CA PRO A 191 13.01 2.95 10.73
C PRO A 191 13.08 1.43 10.93
N LYS A 192 13.89 0.73 10.13
CA LYS A 192 14.03 -0.74 10.18
C LYS A 192 14.60 -1.27 11.50
N SER A 193 15.51 -0.54 12.11
CA SER A 193 16.37 -1.03 13.20
C SER A 193 15.97 -0.54 14.60
N VAL A 194 14.77 0.00 14.78
CA VAL A 194 14.35 0.57 16.06
C VAL A 194 13.57 -0.45 16.88
N SER A 195 14.11 -0.82 18.05
CA SER A 195 13.46 -1.73 19.01
C SER A 195 12.09 -1.22 19.50
N ALA A 196 11.86 0.09 19.42
CA ALA A 196 10.61 0.74 19.82
C ALA A 196 9.47 0.65 18.78
N ASN A 197 9.68 0.01 17.61
CA ASN A 197 8.66 -0.03 16.56
C ASN A 197 7.33 -0.65 17.02
N ALA A 198 7.36 -1.65 17.90
CA ALA A 198 6.13 -2.23 18.47
C ALA A 198 5.33 -1.18 19.26
N THR A 199 6.02 -0.40 20.08
CA THR A 199 5.40 0.71 20.84
C THR A 199 4.86 1.79 19.91
N ARG A 200 5.66 2.21 18.92
CA ARG A 200 5.27 3.24 17.96
C ARG A 200 4.06 2.82 17.12
N LEU A 201 4.04 1.58 16.61
CA LEU A 201 2.89 1.04 15.87
C LEU A 201 1.63 0.98 16.72
N MET A 202 1.75 0.61 18.00
CA MET A 202 0.60 0.64 18.91
C MET A 202 0.10 2.06 19.19
N GLN A 203 0.99 3.02 19.35
CA GLN A 203 0.61 4.43 19.51
C GLN A 203 -0.14 4.94 18.26
N LEU A 204 0.41 4.68 17.06
CA LEU A 204 -0.24 5.07 15.80
C LEU A 204 -1.60 4.39 15.61
N LEU A 205 -1.74 3.11 15.97
CA LEU A 205 -3.00 2.39 15.91
C LEU A 205 -4.04 2.98 16.89
N LEU A 206 -3.63 3.33 18.10
CA LEU A 206 -4.47 3.92 19.14
C LEU A 206 -4.87 5.38 18.81
N ASN A 207 -4.04 6.14 18.12
CA ASN A 207 -4.37 7.46 17.61
C ASN A 207 -5.49 7.43 16.55
N GLY A 208 -5.75 6.24 15.98
CA GLY A 208 -6.79 6.07 14.97
C GLY A 208 -6.31 6.28 13.53
N PRO A 209 -7.23 6.17 12.56
CA PRO A 209 -6.93 6.33 11.15
C PRO A 209 -6.64 7.79 10.79
N SER A 210 -5.88 8.01 9.71
CA SER A 210 -5.60 9.37 9.21
C SER A 210 -6.88 10.14 8.86
N LYS A 211 -6.77 11.47 8.78
CA LYS A 211 -7.89 12.36 8.41
C LYS A 211 -8.54 11.97 7.08
N ASN A 212 -7.74 11.52 6.13
CA ASN A 212 -8.23 11.10 4.82
C ASN A 212 -8.89 9.72 4.84
N PHE A 213 -8.65 8.92 5.87
CA PHE A 213 -9.10 7.53 5.96
C PHE A 213 -10.19 7.29 7.01
N ASN A 214 -10.31 8.17 8.01
CA ASN A 214 -11.20 8.02 9.17
C ASN A 214 -12.70 7.92 8.83
N SER A 215 -13.12 8.44 7.68
CA SER A 215 -14.54 8.34 7.25
C SER A 215 -14.88 7.02 6.57
N SER A 216 -13.87 6.23 6.18
CA SER A 216 -14.02 4.99 5.42
C SER A 216 -13.77 3.72 6.24
N VAL A 217 -13.23 3.87 7.45
CA VAL A 217 -12.94 2.76 8.36
C VAL A 217 -13.39 3.08 9.78
N VAL A 218 -13.43 2.06 10.62
CA VAL A 218 -13.72 2.17 12.06
C VAL A 218 -12.67 1.41 12.87
N THR A 219 -12.68 1.59 14.19
CA THR A 219 -11.80 0.89 15.12
C THR A 219 -12.58 0.18 16.20
N GLY A 220 -12.04 -0.93 16.73
CA GLY A 220 -12.59 -1.62 17.89
C GLY A 220 -12.23 -0.97 19.23
N PHE A 221 -11.32 0.01 19.23
CA PHE A 221 -10.91 0.69 20.46
C PHE A 221 -11.96 1.72 20.91
N PRO A 222 -12.43 1.65 22.15
CA PRO A 222 -13.21 2.74 22.75
C PRO A 222 -12.42 4.04 22.82
N GLU A 223 -13.14 5.15 22.83
CA GLU A 223 -12.54 6.48 23.05
C GLU A 223 -11.75 6.54 24.36
N GLY A 224 -10.59 7.17 24.33
CA GLY A 224 -9.67 7.27 25.46
C GLY A 224 -8.79 6.01 25.68
N SER A 225 -8.85 5.02 24.77
CA SER A 225 -7.92 3.88 24.81
C SER A 225 -6.50 4.35 24.57
N ALA A 226 -5.58 3.91 25.43
CA ALA A 226 -4.16 4.22 25.36
C ALA A 226 -3.31 3.05 25.89
N LEU A 227 -2.00 3.11 25.67
CA LEU A 227 -1.09 2.21 26.38
C LEU A 227 -1.14 2.50 27.89
N GLY A 228 -1.19 1.46 28.69
CA GLY A 228 -1.14 1.54 30.15
C GLY A 228 0.29 1.63 30.69
N ILE A 229 1.27 1.29 29.86
CA ILE A 229 2.71 1.48 30.08
C ILE A 229 3.34 1.98 28.78
N ASP A 230 4.39 2.78 28.87
CA ASP A 230 4.99 3.47 27.73
C ASP A 230 5.79 2.58 26.76
N SER A 231 5.61 1.27 26.83
CA SER A 231 6.34 0.34 25.97
C SER A 231 5.55 -0.93 25.68
N VAL A 232 5.89 -1.58 24.57
CA VAL A 232 5.42 -2.92 24.19
C VAL A 232 6.62 -3.87 24.19
N PRO A 233 6.89 -4.55 25.33
CA PRO A 233 8.01 -5.47 25.43
C PRO A 233 7.78 -6.73 24.58
N ILE A 234 8.87 -7.22 23.96
CA ILE A 234 8.88 -8.46 23.19
C ILE A 234 9.82 -9.45 23.89
N SER A 235 9.30 -10.62 24.21
CA SER A 235 10.08 -11.70 24.82
C SER A 235 9.70 -13.04 24.18
N ASN A 236 10.69 -13.77 23.69
CA ASN A 236 10.50 -15.09 23.05
C ASN A 236 9.44 -15.05 21.92
N GLY A 237 9.44 -14.00 21.11
CA GLY A 237 8.49 -13.82 20.00
C GLY A 237 7.08 -13.40 20.42
N VAL A 238 6.83 -13.17 21.71
CA VAL A 238 5.54 -12.68 22.22
C VAL A 238 5.65 -11.19 22.54
N ALA A 239 4.85 -10.35 21.89
CA ALA A 239 4.70 -8.95 22.25
C ALA A 239 3.57 -8.81 23.29
N THR A 240 3.87 -8.16 24.42
CA THR A 240 2.89 -7.91 25.49
C THR A 240 2.39 -6.47 25.41
N VAL A 241 1.12 -6.31 25.04
CA VAL A 241 0.45 -5.00 24.94
C VAL A 241 -0.36 -4.78 26.20
N THR A 242 0.04 -3.82 27.03
CA THR A 242 -0.72 -3.40 28.20
C THR A 242 -1.50 -2.14 27.88
N LEU A 243 -2.82 -2.21 27.93
CA LEU A 243 -3.74 -1.10 27.65
C LEU A 243 -4.28 -0.52 28.95
N ASN A 244 -4.81 0.70 28.89
CA ASN A 244 -5.51 1.33 30.02
C ASN A 244 -6.93 0.75 30.17
N GLU A 245 -7.61 1.15 31.25
CA GLU A 245 -8.95 0.63 31.61
C GLU A 245 -10.05 1.06 30.62
N ALA A 246 -9.83 2.05 29.76
CA ALA A 246 -10.83 2.51 28.78
C ALA A 246 -11.27 1.35 27.87
N VAL A 247 -10.38 0.40 27.55
CA VAL A 247 -10.69 -0.74 26.68
C VAL A 247 -11.71 -1.71 27.28
N LEU A 248 -11.91 -1.68 28.62
CA LEU A 248 -12.91 -2.51 29.29
C LEU A 248 -14.34 -2.11 28.91
N LYS A 249 -14.56 -0.90 28.41
CA LYS A 249 -15.84 -0.41 27.87
C LYS A 249 -16.22 -1.07 26.55
N ALA A 250 -15.27 -1.72 25.86
CA ALA A 250 -15.53 -2.41 24.61
C ALA A 250 -16.48 -3.59 24.82
N GLU A 251 -17.52 -3.68 24.01
CA GLU A 251 -18.39 -4.86 23.91
C GLU A 251 -17.63 -6.04 23.31
N ASN A 252 -18.16 -7.25 23.45
CA ASN A 252 -17.51 -8.48 22.98
C ASN A 252 -17.05 -8.40 21.52
N LYS A 253 -17.87 -7.89 20.62
CA LYS A 253 -17.51 -7.74 19.19
C LYS A 253 -16.34 -6.76 19.01
N ASN A 254 -16.36 -5.64 19.72
CA ASN A 254 -15.28 -4.66 19.65
C ASN A 254 -13.98 -5.17 20.31
N ARG A 255 -14.07 -6.03 21.34
CA ARG A 255 -12.89 -6.71 21.89
C ARG A 255 -12.25 -7.67 20.89
N GLU A 256 -13.03 -8.39 20.12
CA GLU A 256 -12.51 -9.21 19.03
C GLU A 256 -11.82 -8.32 17.96
N ILE A 257 -12.44 -7.22 17.56
CA ILE A 257 -11.92 -6.30 16.53
C ILE A 257 -10.62 -5.67 16.99
N LEU A 258 -10.57 -5.03 18.19
CA LEU A 258 -9.35 -4.42 18.69
C LEU A 258 -8.21 -5.45 18.84
N SER A 259 -8.54 -6.66 19.23
CA SER A 259 -7.56 -7.73 19.33
C SER A 259 -7.03 -8.14 17.95
N ALA A 260 -7.90 -8.27 16.94
CA ALA A 260 -7.52 -8.55 15.56
C ALA A 260 -6.63 -7.44 14.98
N GLN A 261 -6.96 -6.17 15.27
CA GLN A 261 -6.16 -5.01 14.86
C GLN A 261 -4.74 -5.06 15.46
N ILE A 262 -4.62 -5.32 16.78
CA ILE A 262 -3.33 -5.43 17.47
C ILE A 262 -2.50 -6.58 16.89
N VAL A 263 -3.10 -7.76 16.81
CA VAL A 263 -2.41 -8.98 16.34
C VAL A 263 -1.92 -8.80 14.93
N LYS A 264 -2.76 -8.31 14.01
CA LYS A 264 -2.39 -8.14 12.61
C LYS A 264 -1.33 -7.06 12.41
N THR A 265 -1.37 -6.00 13.22
CA THR A 265 -0.38 -4.91 13.19
C THR A 265 0.98 -5.39 13.68
N LEU A 266 1.05 -5.98 14.86
CA LEU A 266 2.32 -6.29 15.51
C LEU A 266 3.01 -7.55 14.98
N THR A 267 2.26 -8.53 14.47
CA THR A 267 2.87 -9.72 13.84
C THR A 267 3.57 -9.43 12.51
N ARG A 268 3.53 -8.18 12.02
CA ARG A 268 4.33 -7.71 10.88
C ARG A 268 5.75 -7.29 11.27
N ILE A 269 6.03 -7.18 12.56
CA ILE A 269 7.36 -6.86 13.06
C ILE A 269 8.20 -8.15 13.03
N PRO A 270 9.40 -8.13 12.42
CA PRO A 270 10.30 -9.27 12.46
C PRO A 270 10.57 -9.74 13.91
N GLY A 271 10.44 -11.03 14.15
CA GLY A 271 10.62 -11.62 15.48
C GLY A 271 9.39 -11.59 16.39
N VAL A 272 8.25 -11.05 15.96
CA VAL A 272 6.97 -11.12 16.68
C VAL A 272 6.06 -12.15 16.04
N SER A 273 5.80 -13.25 16.73
CA SER A 273 4.93 -14.34 16.27
C SER A 273 3.58 -14.37 16.97
N SER A 274 3.50 -13.82 18.18
CA SER A 274 2.30 -13.89 19.02
C SER A 274 2.14 -12.64 19.87
N ILE A 275 0.92 -12.40 20.32
CA ILE A 275 0.54 -11.22 21.09
C ILE A 275 -0.18 -11.65 22.38
N GLN A 276 0.15 -11.00 23.48
CA GLN A 276 -0.60 -11.03 24.73
C GLN A 276 -1.15 -9.64 25.02
N ILE A 277 -2.45 -9.54 25.31
CA ILE A 277 -3.11 -8.26 25.62
C ILE A 277 -3.50 -8.23 27.09
N LYS A 278 -3.13 -7.16 27.79
CA LYS A 278 -3.39 -6.94 29.21
C LYS A 278 -4.06 -5.60 29.50
N VAL A 279 -4.73 -5.53 30.64
CA VAL A 279 -5.16 -4.27 31.28
C VAL A 279 -4.60 -4.30 32.71
N GLY A 280 -3.68 -3.40 32.99
CA GLY A 280 -2.87 -3.49 34.20
C GLY A 280 -2.09 -4.83 34.25
N THR A 281 -2.30 -5.61 35.30
CA THR A 281 -1.66 -6.92 35.47
C THR A 281 -2.47 -8.10 34.95
N GLN A 282 -3.74 -7.88 34.56
CA GLN A 282 -4.67 -8.93 34.12
C GLN A 282 -4.72 -9.06 32.63
N ASN A 283 -4.95 -10.27 32.11
CA ASN A 283 -5.19 -10.48 30.70
C ASN A 283 -6.56 -9.93 30.30
N LEU A 284 -6.62 -9.24 29.16
CA LEU A 284 -7.90 -8.84 28.58
C LEU A 284 -8.68 -10.08 28.14
N ASN A 285 -9.91 -10.21 28.64
CA ASN A 285 -10.81 -11.26 28.19
C ASN A 285 -11.35 -10.92 26.79
N VAL A 286 -10.90 -11.66 25.78
CA VAL A 286 -11.39 -11.58 24.40
C VAL A 286 -12.16 -12.85 24.10
N PRO A 287 -13.44 -12.76 23.67
CA PRO A 287 -14.27 -13.94 23.46
C PRO A 287 -13.67 -14.92 22.44
N ASN A 288 -13.84 -16.20 22.71
CA ASN A 288 -13.47 -17.31 21.82
C ASN A 288 -12.00 -17.34 21.39
N THR A 289 -11.09 -16.83 22.24
CA THR A 289 -9.65 -16.81 21.95
C THR A 289 -8.82 -17.32 23.11
N SER A 290 -7.58 -17.71 22.83
CA SER A 290 -6.55 -17.97 23.84
C SER A 290 -5.94 -16.66 24.36
N LEU A 291 -5.26 -16.73 25.51
CA LEU A 291 -4.56 -15.57 26.10
C LEU A 291 -3.41 -15.08 25.22
N ILE A 292 -2.75 -15.98 24.51
CA ILE A 292 -1.71 -15.68 23.52
C ILE A 292 -2.30 -15.95 22.14
N GLN A 293 -2.27 -14.94 21.29
CA GLN A 293 -2.92 -14.94 19.99
C GLN A 293 -1.89 -14.73 18.89
N ASN A 294 -2.12 -15.33 17.75
CA ASN A 294 -1.28 -15.19 16.56
C ASN A 294 -2.14 -14.78 15.35
N ALA A 295 -1.51 -14.63 14.18
CA ALA A 295 -2.21 -14.19 12.97
C ALA A 295 -3.39 -15.09 12.59
N SER A 296 -3.29 -16.43 12.80
CA SER A 296 -4.36 -17.36 12.42
C SER A 296 -5.61 -17.24 13.32
N THR A 297 -5.48 -16.70 14.53
CA THR A 297 -6.63 -16.45 15.43
C THR A 297 -7.70 -15.59 14.77
N TRP A 298 -7.33 -14.71 13.87
CA TRP A 298 -8.20 -13.69 13.30
C TRP A 298 -8.39 -13.79 11.77
N GLU A 299 -8.16 -14.97 11.18
CA GLU A 299 -8.34 -15.19 9.74
C GLU A 299 -9.73 -14.80 9.24
N LYS A 300 -10.77 -14.91 10.08
CA LYS A 300 -12.13 -14.49 9.73
C LYS A 300 -12.27 -13.02 9.32
N TYR A 301 -11.35 -12.15 9.74
CA TYR A 301 -11.32 -10.73 9.36
C TYR A 301 -10.42 -10.46 8.16
N TYR A 302 -9.75 -11.47 7.63
CA TYR A 302 -8.98 -11.29 6.41
C TYR A 302 -9.94 -11.43 5.24
N SER A 303 -9.97 -10.41 4.41
CA SER A 303 -10.76 -10.54 3.19
C SER A 303 -10.19 -11.72 2.40
N ASP A 304 -11.05 -12.65 2.01
CA ASP A 304 -10.72 -13.69 1.03
C ASP A 304 -10.37 -13.09 -0.35
N ALA A 305 -10.16 -11.75 -0.37
CA ALA A 305 -9.89 -10.96 -1.54
C ALA A 305 -8.68 -11.43 -2.35
N PHE A 306 -7.83 -12.21 -1.76
CA PHE A 306 -6.65 -12.78 -2.39
C PHE A 306 -6.81 -14.28 -2.73
N ARG A 307 -7.96 -14.89 -2.50
CA ARG A 307 -8.23 -16.22 -3.05
C ARG A 307 -8.39 -16.10 -4.55
N GLU A 308 -7.60 -16.83 -5.28
CA GLU A 308 -7.69 -16.95 -6.73
C GLU A 308 -9.01 -17.64 -7.09
N ASN A 309 -9.95 -16.89 -7.65
CA ASN A 309 -11.07 -17.49 -8.36
C ASN A 309 -10.64 -17.73 -9.80
N ASN A 310 -11.14 -18.79 -10.40
CA ASN A 310 -10.92 -19.02 -11.82
C ASN A 310 -11.43 -17.81 -12.62
N PRO A 311 -10.64 -17.24 -13.54
CA PRO A 311 -11.05 -16.07 -14.30
C PRO A 311 -12.23 -16.40 -15.23
N TYR A 312 -13.13 -15.43 -15.37
CA TYR A 312 -14.21 -15.48 -16.34
C TYR A 312 -13.77 -14.83 -17.66
N LEU A 313 -14.18 -15.44 -18.75
CA LEU A 313 -13.90 -14.97 -20.11
C LEU A 313 -15.20 -14.89 -20.91
N ILE A 314 -15.31 -13.87 -21.76
CA ILE A 314 -16.38 -13.78 -22.75
C ILE A 314 -15.75 -14.09 -24.11
N SER A 315 -16.18 -15.18 -24.71
CA SER A 315 -15.79 -15.61 -26.04
C SER A 315 -17.02 -15.89 -26.90
N ASN A 316 -17.04 -15.39 -28.13
CA ASN A 316 -18.22 -15.50 -28.99
C ASN A 316 -19.53 -15.07 -28.29
N GLN A 317 -19.45 -14.01 -27.49
CA GLN A 317 -20.56 -13.44 -26.70
C GLN A 317 -21.13 -14.37 -25.63
N LYS A 318 -20.45 -15.46 -25.27
CA LYS A 318 -20.81 -16.39 -24.18
C LYS A 318 -19.81 -16.29 -23.03
N VAL A 319 -20.28 -16.57 -21.83
CA VAL A 319 -19.48 -16.53 -20.61
C VAL A 319 -18.92 -17.92 -20.32
N TYR A 320 -17.62 -17.99 -20.12
CA TYR A 320 -16.88 -19.18 -19.73
C TYR A 320 -16.06 -18.92 -18.49
N GLN A 321 -15.76 -19.98 -17.76
CA GLN A 321 -14.76 -19.97 -16.70
C GLN A 321 -13.48 -20.65 -17.20
N LEU A 322 -12.33 -20.10 -16.91
CA LEU A 322 -11.04 -20.72 -17.22
C LEU A 322 -10.64 -21.64 -16.06
N VAL A 323 -10.66 -22.94 -16.29
CA VAL A 323 -10.31 -23.97 -15.30
C VAL A 323 -9.25 -24.86 -15.95
N ASP A 324 -8.07 -24.97 -15.32
CA ASP A 324 -6.95 -25.79 -15.83
C ASP A 324 -6.67 -25.53 -17.33
N ASP A 325 -6.53 -24.24 -17.69
CA ASP A 325 -6.29 -23.76 -19.06
C ASP A 325 -7.37 -24.15 -20.10
N LYS A 326 -8.54 -24.53 -19.63
CA LYS A 326 -9.70 -24.89 -20.49
C LYS A 326 -10.87 -23.94 -20.23
N LEU A 327 -11.56 -23.57 -21.30
CA LEU A 327 -12.83 -22.86 -21.22
C LEU A 327 -13.92 -23.86 -20.84
N VAL A 328 -14.57 -23.63 -19.71
CA VAL A 328 -15.67 -24.44 -19.20
C VAL A 328 -16.92 -23.57 -19.13
N ASP A 329 -18.05 -24.11 -19.56
CA ASP A 329 -19.35 -23.43 -19.43
C ASP A 329 -19.65 -23.16 -17.96
N ILE A 330 -20.11 -21.92 -17.66
CA ILE A 330 -20.58 -21.65 -16.32
C ILE A 330 -21.89 -22.42 -16.05
N PRO A 331 -22.13 -22.89 -14.81
CA PRO A 331 -23.33 -23.66 -14.46
C PRO A 331 -24.56 -22.73 -14.31
N ARG A 332 -24.81 -21.85 -15.29
CA ARG A 332 -25.85 -20.82 -15.32
C ARG A 332 -26.42 -20.72 -16.74
N SER A 333 -27.34 -21.63 -17.08
CA SER A 333 -27.93 -21.73 -18.42
C SER A 333 -28.66 -20.45 -18.85
N GLU A 334 -29.26 -19.72 -17.92
CA GLU A 334 -29.95 -18.45 -18.19
C GLU A 334 -28.98 -17.37 -18.69
N ILE A 335 -27.77 -17.33 -18.13
CA ILE A 335 -26.73 -16.43 -18.60
C ILE A 335 -26.27 -16.85 -20.00
N ASN A 336 -26.02 -18.13 -20.22
CA ASN A 336 -25.51 -18.65 -21.50
C ASN A 336 -26.58 -18.69 -22.61
N SER A 337 -27.88 -18.51 -22.28
CA SER A 337 -28.94 -18.36 -23.28
C SER A 337 -28.89 -16.99 -24.00
N LEU A 338 -28.19 -15.99 -23.44
CA LEU A 338 -28.09 -14.63 -23.98
C LEU A 338 -26.68 -14.35 -24.47
N ASN A 339 -26.51 -13.18 -25.08
CA ASN A 339 -25.24 -12.71 -25.61
C ASN A 339 -24.71 -11.52 -24.79
N TRP A 340 -23.38 -11.47 -24.58
CA TRP A 340 -22.73 -10.51 -23.72
C TRP A 340 -21.50 -9.89 -24.37
N SER A 341 -21.28 -8.60 -24.09
CA SER A 341 -20.06 -7.87 -24.49
C SER A 341 -19.00 -7.94 -23.43
N PHE A 342 -19.39 -7.72 -22.18
CA PHE A 342 -18.53 -7.82 -21.00
C PHE A 342 -19.36 -8.01 -19.74
N GLY A 343 -18.69 -8.35 -18.64
CA GLY A 343 -19.35 -8.58 -17.37
C GLY A 343 -18.39 -9.06 -16.29
N THR A 344 -18.97 -9.27 -15.12
CA THR A 344 -18.26 -9.70 -13.91
C THR A 344 -19.17 -10.53 -13.02
N SER A 345 -18.60 -11.25 -12.08
CA SER A 345 -19.31 -11.90 -10.98
C SER A 345 -18.71 -11.47 -9.63
N ASN A 346 -19.51 -11.63 -8.57
CA ASN A 346 -18.95 -11.58 -7.22
C ASN A 346 -18.19 -12.88 -6.91
N ARG A 347 -17.46 -12.90 -5.80
CA ARG A 347 -16.63 -14.05 -5.39
C ARG A 347 -17.40 -15.32 -5.13
N GLN A 348 -18.61 -15.21 -4.59
CA GLN A 348 -19.47 -16.34 -4.29
C GLN A 348 -20.16 -16.89 -5.53
N GLU A 349 -19.92 -16.29 -6.71
CA GLU A 349 -20.50 -16.69 -7.99
C GLU A 349 -22.03 -16.78 -7.96
N ASN A 350 -22.64 -15.89 -7.17
CA ASN A 350 -24.09 -15.83 -7.01
C ASN A 350 -24.70 -14.48 -7.40
N LEU A 351 -23.85 -13.51 -7.78
CA LEU A 351 -24.22 -12.21 -8.33
C LEU A 351 -23.40 -11.95 -9.59
N TYR A 352 -24.07 -11.73 -10.72
CA TYR A 352 -23.44 -11.44 -12.01
C TYR A 352 -23.98 -10.14 -12.56
N ALA A 353 -23.08 -9.34 -13.12
CA ALA A 353 -23.39 -8.09 -13.81
C ALA A 353 -22.87 -8.17 -15.24
N LEU A 354 -23.74 -8.20 -16.23
CA LEU A 354 -23.42 -8.49 -17.62
C LEU A 354 -24.03 -7.43 -18.54
N VAL A 355 -23.30 -6.99 -19.53
CA VAL A 355 -23.69 -5.95 -20.48
C VAL A 355 -23.94 -6.57 -21.85
N ASN A 356 -25.06 -6.22 -22.46
CA ASN A 356 -25.45 -6.70 -23.79
C ASN A 356 -24.45 -6.25 -24.88
N PRO A 357 -24.45 -6.89 -26.06
CA PRO A 357 -23.52 -6.56 -27.15
C PRO A 357 -23.58 -5.10 -27.60
N GLU A 358 -24.77 -4.49 -27.59
CA GLU A 358 -25.01 -3.09 -27.97
C GLU A 358 -24.54 -2.12 -26.90
N LYS A 359 -24.16 -2.61 -25.70
CA LYS A 359 -23.72 -1.81 -24.54
C LYS A 359 -24.78 -0.86 -23.97
N THR A 360 -26.03 -1.11 -24.26
CA THR A 360 -27.16 -0.26 -23.85
C THR A 360 -27.90 -0.78 -22.63
N GLN A 361 -27.60 -2.02 -22.20
CA GLN A 361 -28.31 -2.66 -21.11
C GLN A 361 -27.35 -3.41 -20.17
N LEU A 362 -27.44 -3.08 -18.88
CA LEU A 362 -26.82 -3.86 -17.78
C LEU A 362 -27.83 -4.83 -17.22
N ASN A 363 -27.50 -6.11 -17.20
CA ASN A 363 -28.32 -7.18 -16.64
C ASN A 363 -27.67 -7.69 -15.36
N VAL A 364 -28.42 -7.71 -14.28
CA VAL A 364 -27.97 -8.18 -12.97
C VAL A 364 -28.73 -9.44 -12.61
N PHE A 365 -28.01 -10.56 -12.52
CA PHE A 365 -28.52 -11.85 -12.08
C PHE A 365 -28.11 -12.05 -10.62
N ASP A 366 -29.08 -12.08 -9.72
CA ASP A 366 -28.85 -12.36 -8.31
C ASP A 366 -29.50 -13.70 -7.94
N TYR A 367 -28.69 -14.75 -7.88
CA TYR A 367 -29.11 -16.10 -7.57
C TYR A 367 -29.45 -16.31 -6.09
N ARG A 368 -29.01 -15.40 -5.19
CA ARG A 368 -29.42 -15.43 -3.79
C ARG A 368 -30.93 -15.20 -3.62
N ASN A 369 -31.48 -14.33 -4.47
CA ASN A 369 -32.88 -13.92 -4.46
C ASN A 369 -33.65 -14.43 -5.69
N ASN A 370 -33.03 -15.27 -6.50
CA ASN A 370 -33.57 -15.75 -7.77
C ASN A 370 -34.17 -14.62 -8.63
N SER A 371 -33.43 -13.52 -8.76
CA SER A 371 -33.87 -12.30 -9.43
C SER A 371 -33.00 -11.96 -10.63
N LEU A 372 -33.67 -11.52 -11.70
CA LEU A 372 -33.05 -10.89 -12.86
C LEU A 372 -33.54 -9.45 -12.94
N LYS A 373 -32.68 -8.48 -12.85
CA LYS A 373 -32.98 -7.06 -13.09
C LYS A 373 -32.25 -6.54 -14.30
N LYS A 374 -32.96 -5.80 -15.13
CA LYS A 374 -32.43 -5.18 -16.34
C LYS A 374 -32.47 -3.67 -16.18
N TYR A 375 -31.33 -3.04 -16.38
CA TYR A 375 -31.19 -1.60 -16.35
C TYR A 375 -30.83 -1.14 -17.78
N ALA A 376 -31.69 -0.36 -18.38
CA ALA A 376 -31.48 0.19 -19.71
C ALA A 376 -31.26 1.71 -19.61
N TYR A 377 -30.33 2.23 -20.38
CA TYR A 377 -30.12 3.67 -20.55
C TYR A 377 -30.48 4.09 -21.97
N GLN A 378 -31.22 5.17 -22.08
CA GLN A 378 -31.61 5.72 -23.38
C GLN A 378 -30.50 6.51 -24.05
N ILE A 379 -29.54 7.01 -23.26
CA ILE A 379 -28.41 7.85 -23.70
C ILE A 379 -27.15 7.34 -22.99
N GLY A 380 -26.12 7.04 -23.76
CA GLY A 380 -24.86 6.55 -23.24
C GLY A 380 -24.65 5.04 -23.34
N LEU A 381 -23.39 4.63 -23.26
CA LEU A 381 -22.98 3.23 -23.35
C LEU A 381 -22.38 2.78 -22.01
N PHE A 382 -22.79 1.63 -21.53
CA PHE A 382 -22.17 0.99 -20.38
C PHE A 382 -20.74 0.58 -20.67
N LYS A 383 -19.85 0.86 -19.75
CA LYS A 383 -18.50 0.29 -19.70
C LYS A 383 -18.52 -0.97 -18.80
N ASN A 384 -17.37 -1.64 -18.75
CA ASN A 384 -17.21 -2.87 -18.02
C ASN A 384 -17.61 -2.70 -16.54
N PRO A 385 -18.63 -3.41 -16.04
CA PRO A 385 -19.00 -3.36 -14.63
C PRO A 385 -17.98 -4.13 -13.77
N VAL A 386 -17.85 -3.74 -12.52
CA VAL A 386 -17.06 -4.47 -11.51
C VAL A 386 -17.88 -4.60 -10.22
N ILE A 387 -17.73 -5.72 -9.51
CA ILE A 387 -18.41 -5.97 -8.24
C ILE A 387 -17.38 -5.92 -7.12
N ASP A 388 -17.66 -5.10 -6.10
CA ASP A 388 -16.78 -5.04 -4.92
C ASP A 388 -17.13 -6.12 -3.88
N VAL A 389 -16.34 -6.20 -2.80
CA VAL A 389 -16.52 -7.21 -1.73
C VAL A 389 -17.81 -7.07 -0.93
N PHE A 390 -18.51 -5.96 -1.06
CA PHE A 390 -19.82 -5.70 -0.43
C PHE A 390 -20.97 -5.84 -1.42
N ASP A 391 -20.72 -6.43 -2.61
CA ASP A 391 -21.71 -6.62 -3.68
C ASP A 391 -22.29 -5.30 -4.23
N TYR A 392 -21.53 -4.20 -4.20
CA TYR A 392 -21.85 -3.03 -4.99
C TYR A 392 -21.34 -3.25 -6.41
N ILE A 393 -22.22 -3.08 -7.39
CA ILE A 393 -21.89 -3.16 -8.81
C ILE A 393 -21.55 -1.75 -9.29
N TRP A 394 -20.29 -1.51 -9.54
CA TRP A 394 -19.75 -0.26 -10.04
C TRP A 394 -19.73 -0.30 -11.56
N PHE A 395 -20.16 0.78 -12.19
CA PHE A 395 -20.13 0.91 -13.64
C PHE A 395 -20.05 2.37 -14.05
N ILE A 396 -19.66 2.60 -15.31
CA ILE A 396 -19.63 3.91 -15.90
C ILE A 396 -20.69 3.94 -16.99
N SER A 397 -21.56 4.94 -16.94
CA SER A 397 -22.51 5.22 -17.99
C SER A 397 -22.51 6.72 -18.26
N ASP A 398 -22.40 7.09 -19.52
CA ASP A 398 -22.32 8.50 -19.97
C ASP A 398 -21.23 9.31 -19.24
N GLY A 399 -20.08 8.71 -19.04
CA GLY A 399 -18.94 9.33 -18.34
C GLY A 399 -19.07 9.48 -16.83
N GLN A 400 -20.22 9.09 -16.25
CA GLN A 400 -20.46 9.16 -14.82
C GLN A 400 -20.30 7.80 -14.14
N ILE A 401 -19.68 7.80 -12.96
CA ILE A 401 -19.64 6.60 -12.11
C ILE A 401 -20.95 6.44 -11.39
N GLN A 402 -21.50 5.27 -11.49
CA GLN A 402 -22.71 4.87 -10.77
C GLN A 402 -22.50 3.52 -10.06
N VAL A 403 -23.27 3.27 -9.03
CA VAL A 403 -23.31 1.98 -8.36
C VAL A 403 -24.76 1.45 -8.32
N GLN A 404 -24.86 0.15 -8.50
CA GLN A 404 -26.09 -0.56 -8.21
C GLN A 404 -25.92 -1.36 -6.93
N LYS A 405 -26.89 -1.25 -6.01
CA LYS A 405 -26.99 -2.06 -4.79
C LYS A 405 -28.46 -2.33 -4.48
N ASP A 406 -28.79 -3.58 -4.18
CA ASP A 406 -30.14 -4.04 -3.79
C ASP A 406 -31.25 -3.54 -4.73
N GLY A 407 -30.94 -3.47 -6.02
CA GLY A 407 -31.89 -3.07 -7.07
C GLY A 407 -32.05 -1.57 -7.27
N LYS A 408 -31.28 -0.74 -6.56
CA LYS A 408 -31.25 0.72 -6.73
C LYS A 408 -29.97 1.16 -7.40
N ILE A 409 -30.07 2.14 -8.28
CA ILE A 409 -28.90 2.83 -8.84
C ILE A 409 -28.69 4.12 -8.07
N LEU A 410 -27.47 4.34 -7.62
CA LEU A 410 -27.03 5.53 -6.91
C LEU A 410 -25.93 6.21 -7.72
N ASN A 411 -26.00 7.52 -7.83
CA ASN A 411 -24.89 8.32 -8.35
C ASN A 411 -23.77 8.37 -7.30
N VAL A 412 -22.53 8.35 -7.78
CA VAL A 412 -21.36 8.47 -6.93
C VAL A 412 -20.95 9.93 -6.88
N ASP A 413 -20.92 10.48 -5.66
CA ASP A 413 -20.42 11.85 -5.44
C ASP A 413 -18.88 11.84 -5.48
N LEU A 414 -18.33 12.60 -6.42
CA LEU A 414 -16.88 12.74 -6.66
C LEU A 414 -16.30 13.98 -5.98
N ALA A 415 -16.74 14.34 -4.80
CA ALA A 415 -16.57 15.58 -4.05
C ALA A 415 -15.24 16.36 -4.15
N LYS A 416 -14.17 15.75 -4.66
CA LYS A 416 -12.85 16.39 -4.85
C LYS A 416 -12.14 15.98 -6.16
N PHE A 417 -12.81 15.25 -7.03
CA PHE A 417 -12.27 14.90 -8.34
C PHE A 417 -12.85 15.87 -9.37
N ASP A 418 -12.33 17.08 -9.42
CA ASP A 418 -12.80 18.12 -10.34
C ASP A 418 -12.71 17.63 -11.80
N GLU A 419 -13.83 17.76 -12.53
CA GLU A 419 -14.00 17.62 -13.99
C GLU A 419 -13.13 16.56 -14.70
N VAL A 420 -13.05 15.36 -14.13
CA VAL A 420 -12.28 14.26 -14.74
C VAL A 420 -13.20 13.32 -15.53
N ASN A 421 -12.75 12.95 -16.71
CA ASN A 421 -13.39 11.88 -17.48
C ASN A 421 -12.88 10.54 -16.97
N VAL A 422 -13.72 9.81 -16.23
CA VAL A 422 -13.38 8.50 -15.71
C VAL A 422 -13.44 7.46 -16.82
N ILE A 423 -12.31 6.78 -17.03
CA ILE A 423 -12.16 5.71 -18.01
C ILE A 423 -12.50 4.36 -17.42
N GLU A 424 -12.00 4.08 -16.19
CA GLU A 424 -12.15 2.79 -15.52
C GLU A 424 -12.22 2.97 -14.01
N VAL A 425 -12.94 2.05 -13.36
CA VAL A 425 -13.16 2.00 -11.91
C VAL A 425 -12.70 0.62 -11.42
N ILE A 426 -11.81 0.59 -10.45
CA ILE A 426 -11.25 -0.66 -9.90
C ILE A 426 -11.35 -0.63 -8.39
N PRO A 427 -12.38 -1.26 -7.79
CA PRO A 427 -12.49 -1.39 -6.34
C PRO A 427 -11.32 -2.20 -5.77
N ALA A 428 -10.76 -1.72 -4.68
CA ALA A 428 -9.74 -2.46 -3.95
C ALA A 428 -10.36 -3.66 -3.23
N PRO A 429 -9.58 -4.74 -3.04
CA PRO A 429 -10.04 -5.92 -2.31
C PRO A 429 -10.45 -5.68 -0.86
N ASP A 430 -10.01 -4.57 -0.25
CA ASP A 430 -10.38 -4.17 1.12
C ASP A 430 -11.78 -3.53 1.21
N GLY A 431 -12.40 -3.24 0.06
CA GLY A 431 -13.74 -2.69 -0.02
C GLY A 431 -13.88 -1.21 0.35
N VAL A 432 -12.84 -0.56 0.84
CA VAL A 432 -12.89 0.86 1.27
C VAL A 432 -12.09 1.80 0.37
N ARG A 433 -11.29 1.26 -0.55
CA ARG A 433 -10.53 2.04 -1.53
C ARG A 433 -10.96 1.71 -2.95
N ILE A 434 -10.75 2.66 -3.84
CA ILE A 434 -11.02 2.53 -5.26
C ILE A 434 -9.91 3.19 -6.06
N LEU A 435 -9.48 2.55 -7.12
CA LEU A 435 -8.59 3.12 -8.11
C LEU A 435 -9.41 3.58 -9.31
N LEU A 436 -9.21 4.81 -9.72
CA LEU A 436 -9.79 5.41 -10.92
C LEU A 436 -8.72 5.61 -11.98
N ILE A 437 -8.99 5.18 -13.20
CA ILE A 437 -8.26 5.62 -14.37
C ILE A 437 -9.02 6.79 -14.95
N VAL A 438 -8.40 7.96 -14.97
CA VAL A 438 -9.03 9.21 -15.43
C VAL A 438 -8.27 9.81 -16.59
N ARG A 439 -9.00 10.48 -17.47
CA ARG A 439 -8.41 11.30 -18.54
C ARG A 439 -8.53 12.76 -18.16
N THR A 440 -7.41 13.44 -18.12
CA THR A 440 -7.29 14.87 -17.88
C THR A 440 -6.76 15.57 -19.15
N VAL A 441 -6.67 16.89 -19.12
CA VAL A 441 -6.03 17.68 -20.19
C VAL A 441 -4.54 17.37 -20.35
N TYR A 442 -3.91 16.80 -19.31
CA TYR A 442 -2.50 16.44 -19.29
C TYR A 442 -2.22 14.97 -19.67
N GLY A 443 -3.26 14.16 -19.88
CA GLY A 443 -3.13 12.75 -20.23
C GLY A 443 -3.97 11.81 -19.36
N THR A 444 -3.55 10.55 -19.30
CA THR A 444 -4.21 9.54 -18.46
C THR A 444 -3.51 9.47 -17.11
N GLU A 445 -4.28 9.52 -16.03
CA GLU A 445 -3.81 9.51 -14.65
C GLU A 445 -4.48 8.39 -13.86
N LEU A 446 -3.78 7.90 -12.83
CA LEU A 446 -4.33 7.00 -11.83
C LEU A 446 -4.63 7.82 -10.57
N ARG A 447 -5.86 7.70 -10.06
CA ARG A 447 -6.26 8.36 -8.82
C ARG A 447 -6.83 7.33 -7.85
N ILE A 448 -6.47 7.44 -6.59
CA ILE A 448 -6.99 6.60 -5.52
C ILE A 448 -7.98 7.42 -4.69
N GLY A 449 -9.14 6.85 -4.43
CA GLY A 449 -10.15 7.43 -3.56
C GLY A 449 -10.56 6.45 -2.46
N ASN A 450 -11.04 7.00 -1.35
CA ASN A 450 -11.68 6.24 -0.28
C ASN A 450 -13.20 6.25 -0.50
N VAL A 451 -13.82 5.10 -0.33
CA VAL A 451 -15.26 4.92 -0.54
C VAL A 451 -16.01 5.06 0.77
N ILE A 452 -16.89 6.05 0.85
CA ILE A 452 -17.81 6.25 1.97
C ILE A 452 -19.17 5.73 1.56
N ARG A 453 -19.71 4.76 2.31
CA ARG A 453 -21.03 4.12 2.08
C ARG A 453 -21.97 4.41 3.27
N LYS A 454 -22.49 5.62 3.32
CA LYS A 454 -23.55 5.98 4.28
C LYS A 454 -24.87 6.15 3.53
N ASP A 455 -25.49 7.32 3.62
CA ASP A 455 -26.71 7.64 2.91
C ASP A 455 -26.54 7.75 1.39
N GLN A 456 -25.32 8.07 0.97
CA GLN A 456 -24.88 8.16 -0.42
C GLN A 456 -23.51 7.50 -0.55
N VAL A 457 -23.20 7.03 -1.76
CA VAL A 457 -21.85 6.58 -2.08
C VAL A 457 -21.03 7.80 -2.52
N ARG A 458 -19.99 8.07 -1.76
CA ARG A 458 -19.08 9.20 -2.00
C ARG A 458 -17.66 8.71 -2.12
N LEU A 459 -16.91 9.28 -3.04
CA LEU A 459 -15.47 9.12 -3.12
C LEU A 459 -14.80 10.36 -2.51
N VAL A 460 -13.95 10.12 -1.53
CA VAL A 460 -13.07 11.14 -0.96
C VAL A 460 -11.67 10.83 -1.45
N GLY A 461 -11.13 11.71 -2.29
CA GLY A 461 -9.79 11.53 -2.84
C GLY A 461 -8.71 11.68 -1.77
N SER A 462 -7.74 10.79 -1.77
CA SER A 462 -6.37 11.18 -1.47
C SER A 462 -5.78 11.67 -2.80
N GLU A 463 -5.11 12.79 -2.79
CA GLU A 463 -4.47 13.40 -3.97
C GLU A 463 -3.25 12.60 -4.43
N MET A 464 -3.38 11.28 -4.53
CA MET A 464 -2.30 10.45 -5.04
C MET A 464 -2.43 10.38 -6.56
N CYS A 465 -1.95 11.43 -7.24
CA CYS A 465 -1.73 11.41 -8.68
C CYS A 465 -0.46 10.60 -8.96
N ILE A 466 -0.60 9.35 -9.38
CA ILE A 466 0.52 8.64 -10.00
C ILE A 466 0.59 9.11 -11.45
N ARG A 467 1.30 10.20 -11.70
CA ARG A 467 1.74 10.62 -13.04
C ARG A 467 3.06 9.93 -13.33
N ASP A 468 3.03 8.84 -14.05
CA ASP A 468 4.26 8.31 -14.62
C ASP A 468 4.21 8.39 -16.14
N ARG A 469 5.02 9.28 -16.69
CA ARG A 469 5.13 9.46 -18.14
C ARG A 469 5.78 8.28 -18.87
N ASN A 470 6.48 7.35 -18.16
CA ASN A 470 7.34 6.37 -18.85
C ASN A 470 7.41 4.93 -18.29
N CYS A 471 6.82 4.56 -17.16
CA CYS A 471 7.05 3.22 -16.57
C CYS A 471 5.84 2.30 -16.40
N ILE A 472 4.63 2.80 -16.24
CA ILE A 472 3.49 1.94 -15.89
C ILE A 472 2.88 1.27 -17.12
N TRP A 473 2.83 1.94 -18.27
CA TRP A 473 2.29 1.37 -19.51
C TRP A 473 3.09 0.16 -20.02
N ASN A 474 4.42 0.16 -19.87
CA ASN A 474 5.24 -0.99 -20.29
C ASN A 474 5.10 -2.21 -19.39
N ARG A 475 4.70 -2.06 -18.10
CA ARG A 475 4.46 -3.20 -17.20
C ARG A 475 3.04 -3.76 -17.30
N ILE A 476 2.05 -2.93 -17.56
CA ILE A 476 0.65 -3.37 -17.73
C ILE A 476 0.43 -3.93 -19.14
N ALA A 477 1.01 -3.31 -20.16
CA ALA A 477 0.94 -3.79 -21.53
C ALA A 477 1.73 -5.10 -21.74
N ASN A 478 2.87 -5.30 -21.07
CA ASN A 478 3.66 -6.54 -21.15
C ASN A 478 3.08 -7.73 -20.35
N ARG A 479 2.05 -7.52 -19.52
CA ARG A 479 1.29 -8.64 -18.93
C ARG A 479 0.12 -9.12 -19.78
N LYS A 480 -0.18 -8.45 -20.89
CA LYS A 480 -1.22 -8.89 -21.85
C LYS A 480 -0.65 -9.63 -23.08
N CYS A 481 0.65 -9.80 -23.19
CA CYS A 481 1.31 -10.53 -24.28
C CYS A 481 2.43 -11.42 -23.71
N ASN A 482 2.05 -12.50 -23.03
CA ASN A 482 2.78 -13.77 -23.00
C ASN A 482 1.85 -14.84 -22.40
#